data_7ff9bb68e93d16c1f3baffcfd069717d
#
_entry.id   7ff9bb68e93d16c1f3baffcfd069717d
#
_cell.length_a   1.000
_cell.length_b   1.000
_cell.length_c   1.000
_cell.angle_alpha   90.00
_cell.angle_beta   90.00
_cell.angle_gamma   90.00
#
_symmetry.space_group_name_H-M   'P 1'
#
loop_
_entity.id
_entity.type
_entity.pdbx_description
1 polymer ?
#
loop_
_entity_poly.entity_id
_entity_poly.type
_entity_poly.pdbx_seq_one_letter_code
_entity_poly.pdbx_strand_id
1 'polypeptide(L)'
;MHNTRNHTTRVTMDDVARVAGVSRATVSRVMTGNSSVSKETIARVNDAISSLGYVPNAAAQTLAGRKNEIPTVGLLLRNPASTYYGFFYSQLQRQSEEAGFQLVASVPTIRGRTADELSALDRMLKLGVNGIFLATGSIRPSDVELLLDTVPMISIGRPELHDEITAISYDEDAHGEIMANNVIYHGHQTVCVVNVPAEVSSSESHRSLAMIRTLREAGVDVAVVDAGGDSRRMATIKRVLELVSSGRATCVMFPADDRALQFIDYCTMAGLKIPEAVSVTGVDGVFPRWQDLGLATLRLPVEGVVARASQVMVSRLENPRQPVIHETLVGHFVPGRTLATAHQFSGGGR
;
A
#
# COMPACT_ATOMS: atom_id res chain seq x y z
N MET A 1 13.31 -11.10 -48.82
CA MET A 1 13.91 -10.12 -47.87
C MET A 1 13.84 -10.74 -46.49
N HIS A 2 14.97 -11.25 -46.01
CA HIS A 2 15.09 -11.96 -44.72
C HIS A 2 15.13 -10.93 -43.59
N ASN A 3 14.17 -11.03 -42.67
CA ASN A 3 14.10 -10.18 -41.47
C ASN A 3 14.90 -10.88 -40.36
N THR A 4 16.16 -10.52 -40.20
CA THR A 4 17.05 -10.96 -39.11
C THR A 4 16.63 -10.26 -37.83
N ARG A 5 15.89 -10.96 -36.98
CA ARG A 5 15.70 -10.53 -35.59
C ARG A 5 17.02 -10.64 -34.85
N ASN A 6 17.64 -9.50 -34.50
CA ASN A 6 18.76 -9.43 -33.55
C ASN A 6 18.28 -9.91 -32.17
N HIS A 7 18.52 -11.17 -31.84
CA HIS A 7 18.56 -11.62 -30.46
C HIS A 7 19.82 -11.03 -29.81
N THR A 8 19.66 -9.99 -29.00
CA THR A 8 20.68 -9.58 -28.04
C THR A 8 20.87 -10.74 -27.05
N THR A 9 21.86 -11.56 -27.30
CA THR A 9 22.19 -12.71 -26.44
C THR A 9 22.71 -12.15 -25.11
N ARG A 10 21.98 -12.38 -24.02
CA ARG A 10 22.35 -11.96 -22.67
C ARG A 10 23.70 -12.59 -22.32
N VAL A 11 24.67 -11.75 -21.90
CA VAL A 11 25.99 -12.21 -21.46
C VAL A 11 25.85 -13.24 -20.36
N THR A 12 26.58 -14.35 -20.49
CA THR A 12 26.51 -15.50 -19.57
C THR A 12 27.78 -15.61 -18.72
N MET A 13 27.73 -16.42 -17.65
CA MET A 13 28.90 -16.72 -16.85
C MET A 13 30.02 -17.46 -17.66
N ASP A 14 29.64 -18.17 -18.72
CA ASP A 14 30.57 -18.80 -19.63
C ASP A 14 31.31 -17.80 -20.51
N ASP A 15 30.65 -16.69 -20.88
CA ASP A 15 31.30 -15.59 -21.59
C ASP A 15 32.34 -14.88 -20.71
N VAL A 16 32.01 -14.65 -19.43
CA VAL A 16 32.95 -14.09 -18.45
C VAL A 16 34.14 -15.02 -18.27
N ALA A 17 33.92 -16.32 -18.12
CA ALA A 17 34.96 -17.35 -17.96
C ALA A 17 35.89 -17.32 -19.18
N ARG A 18 35.37 -17.27 -20.37
CA ARG A 18 36.10 -17.18 -21.63
C ARG A 18 36.98 -15.95 -21.73
N VAL A 19 36.44 -14.76 -21.40
CA VAL A 19 37.18 -13.49 -21.48
C VAL A 19 38.24 -13.41 -20.37
N ALA A 20 37.94 -13.88 -19.14
CA ALA A 20 38.88 -13.89 -18.04
C ALA A 20 39.94 -15.00 -18.16
N GLY A 21 39.82 -15.94 -19.11
CA GLY A 21 40.74 -17.06 -19.30
C GLY A 21 40.75 -18.06 -18.10
N VAL A 22 39.57 -18.32 -17.52
CA VAL A 22 39.39 -19.20 -16.36
C VAL A 22 38.22 -20.16 -16.56
N SER A 23 38.07 -21.16 -15.69
CA SER A 23 36.89 -22.01 -15.72
C SER A 23 35.66 -21.30 -15.17
N ARG A 24 34.44 -21.71 -15.60
CA ARG A 24 33.17 -21.24 -15.03
C ARG A 24 33.13 -21.44 -13.49
N ALA A 25 33.69 -22.54 -13.00
CA ALA A 25 33.79 -22.77 -11.55
C ALA A 25 34.70 -21.74 -10.86
N THR A 26 35.75 -21.25 -11.52
CA THR A 26 36.62 -20.18 -11.01
C THR A 26 35.90 -18.85 -10.97
N VAL A 27 35.14 -18.49 -12.02
CA VAL A 27 34.28 -17.28 -12.03
C VAL A 27 33.30 -17.36 -10.88
N SER A 28 32.63 -18.48 -10.70
CA SER A 28 31.71 -18.71 -9.59
C SER A 28 32.38 -18.52 -8.22
N ARG A 29 33.59 -19.04 -8.00
CA ARG A 29 34.35 -18.87 -6.75
C ARG A 29 34.73 -17.40 -6.51
N VAL A 30 35.18 -16.67 -7.53
CA VAL A 30 35.49 -15.25 -7.41
C VAL A 30 34.23 -14.46 -7.03
N MET A 31 33.14 -14.70 -7.74
CA MET A 31 31.87 -14.07 -7.46
C MET A 31 31.28 -14.44 -6.07
N THR A 32 31.67 -15.58 -5.48
CA THR A 32 31.29 -16.02 -4.13
C THR A 32 32.24 -15.55 -3.02
N GLY A 33 33.27 -14.76 -3.35
CA GLY A 33 34.26 -14.30 -2.36
C GLY A 33 35.11 -15.41 -1.74
N ASN A 34 35.28 -16.56 -2.43
CA ASN A 34 36.04 -17.69 -1.90
C ASN A 34 37.52 -17.33 -1.83
N SER A 35 38.11 -17.39 -0.64
CA SER A 35 39.50 -17.03 -0.34
C SER A 35 40.58 -17.92 -1.03
N SER A 36 40.15 -18.99 -1.71
CA SER A 36 41.07 -19.90 -2.41
C SER A 36 41.52 -19.42 -3.80
N VAL A 37 41.05 -18.27 -4.26
CA VAL A 37 41.38 -17.70 -5.57
C VAL A 37 42.45 -16.60 -5.43
N SER A 38 43.48 -16.63 -6.31
CA SER A 38 44.56 -15.63 -6.26
C SER A 38 44.03 -14.23 -6.59
N LYS A 39 44.63 -13.18 -6.00
CA LYS A 39 44.29 -11.77 -6.24
C LYS A 39 44.34 -11.41 -7.72
N GLU A 40 45.26 -11.93 -8.46
CA GLU A 40 45.41 -11.73 -9.91
C GLU A 40 44.24 -12.32 -10.70
N THR A 41 43.79 -13.52 -10.33
CA THR A 41 42.62 -14.15 -10.95
C THR A 41 41.35 -13.39 -10.62
N ILE A 42 41.21 -12.88 -9.38
CA ILE A 42 40.06 -12.02 -8.98
C ILE A 42 40.04 -10.75 -9.84
N ALA A 43 41.19 -10.10 -10.04
CA ALA A 43 41.25 -8.88 -10.89
C ALA A 43 40.80 -9.17 -12.32
N ARG A 44 41.36 -10.22 -12.98
CA ARG A 44 40.96 -10.59 -14.35
C ARG A 44 39.48 -10.91 -14.49
N VAL A 45 38.88 -11.58 -13.53
CA VAL A 45 37.44 -11.90 -13.56
C VAL A 45 36.60 -10.62 -13.40
N ASN A 46 36.98 -9.72 -12.49
CA ASN A 46 36.27 -8.46 -12.29
C ASN A 46 36.37 -7.54 -13.52
N ASP A 47 37.53 -7.49 -14.17
CA ASP A 47 37.73 -6.74 -15.43
C ASP A 47 36.85 -7.32 -16.56
N ALA A 48 36.76 -8.64 -16.65
CA ALA A 48 35.89 -9.32 -17.61
C ALA A 48 34.38 -9.05 -17.33
N ILE A 49 33.96 -9.08 -16.09
CA ILE A 49 32.59 -8.74 -15.66
C ILE A 49 32.27 -7.30 -16.09
N SER A 50 33.15 -6.35 -15.77
CA SER A 50 32.96 -4.92 -16.09
C SER A 50 32.94 -4.66 -17.60
N SER A 51 33.86 -5.27 -18.35
CA SER A 51 33.97 -5.07 -19.81
C SER A 51 32.79 -5.65 -20.60
N LEU A 52 32.22 -6.76 -20.10
CA LEU A 52 31.07 -7.41 -20.74
C LEU A 52 29.72 -6.87 -20.24
N GLY A 53 29.68 -6.04 -19.20
CA GLY A 53 28.45 -5.63 -18.56
C GLY A 53 27.67 -6.84 -17.98
N TYR A 54 28.36 -7.85 -17.52
CA TYR A 54 27.72 -9.06 -17.00
C TYR A 54 27.00 -8.76 -15.68
N VAL A 55 25.68 -8.96 -15.67
CA VAL A 55 24.88 -8.89 -14.47
C VAL A 55 24.53 -10.32 -14.03
N PRO A 56 24.95 -10.72 -12.82
CA PRO A 56 24.61 -12.03 -12.26
C PRO A 56 23.09 -12.28 -12.23
N ASN A 57 22.68 -13.49 -12.57
CA ASN A 57 21.28 -13.87 -12.45
C ASN A 57 20.97 -14.21 -10.97
N ALA A 58 20.17 -13.39 -10.31
CA ALA A 58 19.79 -13.57 -8.90
C ALA A 58 19.17 -14.97 -8.63
N ALA A 59 18.34 -15.49 -9.53
CA ALA A 59 17.75 -16.82 -9.41
C ALA A 59 18.81 -17.95 -9.43
N ALA A 60 19.89 -17.79 -10.23
CA ALA A 60 20.98 -18.76 -10.26
C ALA A 60 21.89 -18.67 -9.01
N GLN A 61 21.91 -17.52 -8.36
CA GLN A 61 22.68 -17.26 -7.14
C GLN A 61 21.99 -17.84 -5.91
N THR A 62 20.66 -17.72 -5.81
CA THR A 62 19.83 -18.32 -4.74
C THR A 62 19.98 -19.86 -4.74
N LEU A 63 19.98 -20.49 -5.92
CA LEU A 63 20.22 -21.93 -6.08
C LEU A 63 21.65 -22.38 -5.66
N ALA A 64 22.62 -21.46 -5.60
CA ALA A 64 24.00 -21.73 -5.23
C ALA A 64 24.30 -21.56 -3.73
N GLY A 65 23.31 -21.33 -2.87
CA GLY A 65 23.45 -21.33 -1.41
C GLY A 65 24.24 -20.15 -0.83
N ARG A 66 24.10 -18.93 -1.39
CA ARG A 66 24.84 -17.75 -0.92
C ARG A 66 24.25 -17.16 0.37
N LYS A 67 25.03 -17.24 1.44
CA LYS A 67 24.73 -16.67 2.77
C LYS A 67 24.95 -15.14 2.91
N ASN A 68 25.41 -14.43 1.86
CA ASN A 68 25.87 -13.04 1.97
C ASN A 68 25.20 -12.07 0.97
N GLU A 69 24.04 -12.40 0.42
CA GLU A 69 23.32 -11.46 -0.45
C GLU A 69 22.22 -10.74 0.34
N ILE A 70 22.08 -9.44 0.07
CA ILE A 70 20.98 -8.65 0.62
C ILE A 70 19.67 -9.27 0.13
N PRO A 71 18.76 -9.70 1.03
CA PRO A 71 17.51 -10.32 0.64
C PRO A 71 16.68 -9.35 -0.21
N THR A 72 15.96 -9.88 -1.21
CA THR A 72 15.02 -9.09 -2.01
C THR A 72 13.60 -9.43 -1.56
N VAL A 73 12.85 -8.42 -1.13
CA VAL A 73 11.45 -8.55 -0.70
C VAL A 73 10.54 -7.90 -1.73
N GLY A 74 9.54 -8.64 -2.19
CA GLY A 74 8.51 -8.15 -3.09
C GLY A 74 7.47 -7.30 -2.33
N LEU A 75 6.96 -6.26 -2.94
CA LEU A 75 5.80 -5.51 -2.49
C LEU A 75 4.72 -5.55 -3.57
N LEU A 76 3.61 -6.20 -3.29
CA LEU A 76 2.43 -6.12 -4.14
C LEU A 76 1.62 -4.89 -3.75
N LEU A 77 1.71 -3.83 -4.56
CA LEU A 77 1.14 -2.52 -4.29
C LEU A 77 -0.09 -2.28 -5.15
N ARG A 78 -1.21 -1.93 -4.53
CA ARG A 78 -2.51 -1.79 -5.22
C ARG A 78 -2.59 -0.59 -6.16
N ASN A 79 -2.16 0.60 -5.72
CA ASN A 79 -2.36 1.86 -6.46
C ASN A 79 -1.25 2.88 -6.21
N PRO A 80 -0.19 2.90 -7.02
CA PRO A 80 0.91 3.84 -6.85
C PRO A 80 0.53 5.30 -7.13
N ALA A 81 -0.62 5.54 -7.78
CA ALA A 81 -1.10 6.89 -8.08
C ALA A 81 -1.87 7.53 -6.91
N SER A 82 -2.25 6.78 -5.88
CA SER A 82 -2.83 7.33 -4.66
C SER A 82 -1.74 7.95 -3.79
N THR A 83 -2.03 9.11 -3.20
CA THR A 83 -1.12 9.81 -2.29
C THR A 83 -0.74 8.93 -1.10
N TYR A 84 -1.70 8.20 -0.53
CA TYR A 84 -1.46 7.24 0.55
C TYR A 84 -0.44 6.17 0.14
N TYR A 85 -0.66 5.49 -0.98
CA TYR A 85 0.24 4.41 -1.42
C TYR A 85 1.62 4.92 -1.84
N GLY A 86 1.72 6.14 -2.38
CA GLY A 86 3.00 6.80 -2.67
C GLY A 86 3.79 7.06 -1.39
N PHE A 87 3.13 7.61 -0.36
CA PHE A 87 3.73 7.83 0.95
C PHE A 87 4.13 6.51 1.61
N PHE A 88 3.22 5.53 1.65
CA PHE A 88 3.44 4.19 2.19
C PHE A 88 4.68 3.53 1.55
N TYR A 89 4.78 3.55 0.23
CA TYR A 89 5.92 3.01 -0.50
C TYR A 89 7.23 3.70 -0.10
N SER A 90 7.23 5.03 -0.02
CA SER A 90 8.42 5.79 0.35
C SER A 90 8.91 5.46 1.76
N GLN A 91 7.99 5.26 2.71
CA GLN A 91 8.31 4.84 4.07
C GLN A 91 8.88 3.41 4.11
N LEU A 92 8.25 2.49 3.35
CA LEU A 92 8.71 1.10 3.28
C LEU A 92 10.06 0.98 2.59
N GLN A 93 10.33 1.77 1.54
CA GLN A 93 11.63 1.83 0.88
C GLN A 93 12.73 2.26 1.87
N ARG A 94 12.51 3.32 2.64
CA ARG A 94 13.45 3.77 3.67
C ARG A 94 13.69 2.69 4.74
N GLN A 95 12.60 2.09 5.24
CA GLN A 95 12.71 1.04 6.25
C GLN A 95 13.39 -0.23 5.72
N SER A 96 13.25 -0.55 4.44
CA SER A 96 13.93 -1.69 3.83
C SER A 96 15.44 -1.50 3.82
N GLU A 97 15.93 -0.31 3.54
CA GLU A 97 17.35 0.04 3.56
C GLU A 97 17.92 -0.08 4.99
N GLU A 98 17.21 0.46 5.98
CA GLU A 98 17.59 0.37 7.41
C GLU A 98 17.57 -1.09 7.91
N ALA A 99 16.62 -1.89 7.45
CA ALA A 99 16.44 -3.29 7.83
C ALA A 99 17.34 -4.28 7.06
N GLY A 100 18.06 -3.82 6.03
CA GLY A 100 19.05 -4.61 5.29
C GLY A 100 18.44 -5.53 4.22
N PHE A 101 17.30 -5.18 3.62
CA PHE A 101 16.76 -5.88 2.44
C PHE A 101 16.44 -4.92 1.30
N GLN A 102 16.43 -5.43 0.07
CA GLN A 102 16.01 -4.67 -1.12
C GLN A 102 14.51 -4.81 -1.32
N LEU A 103 13.84 -3.72 -1.70
CA LEU A 103 12.40 -3.72 -2.00
C LEU A 103 12.17 -3.68 -3.51
N VAL A 104 11.32 -4.57 -4.03
CA VAL A 104 10.88 -4.60 -5.43
C VAL A 104 9.37 -4.53 -5.47
N ALA A 105 8.82 -3.43 -5.97
CA ALA A 105 7.38 -3.28 -6.10
C ALA A 105 6.85 -3.88 -7.41
N SER A 106 5.69 -4.53 -7.32
CA SER A 106 4.90 -4.96 -8.47
C SER A 106 3.48 -4.42 -8.33
N VAL A 107 2.96 -3.87 -9.42
CA VAL A 107 1.63 -3.26 -9.48
C VAL A 107 0.76 -4.07 -10.43
N PRO A 108 -0.50 -4.40 -10.04
CA PRO A 108 -1.45 -5.05 -10.95
C PRO A 108 -1.76 -4.14 -12.15
N THR A 109 -1.97 -4.73 -13.31
CA THR A 109 -2.29 -4.00 -14.54
C THR A 109 -3.65 -3.31 -14.42
N ILE A 110 -4.64 -4.02 -13.84
CA ILE A 110 -5.97 -3.49 -13.56
C ILE A 110 -6.22 -3.59 -12.05
N ARG A 111 -6.48 -2.45 -11.43
CA ARG A 111 -6.73 -2.36 -9.98
C ARG A 111 -8.02 -3.09 -9.58
N GLY A 112 -7.97 -3.81 -8.47
CA GLY A 112 -9.13 -4.51 -7.92
C GLY A 112 -9.55 -5.73 -8.70
N ARG A 113 -8.69 -6.24 -9.60
CA ARG A 113 -8.90 -7.49 -10.32
C ARG A 113 -7.93 -8.55 -9.80
N THR A 114 -8.46 -9.54 -9.09
CA THR A 114 -7.66 -10.60 -8.46
C THR A 114 -6.69 -11.28 -9.44
N ALA A 115 -7.13 -11.56 -10.69
CA ALA A 115 -6.26 -12.19 -11.68
C ALA A 115 -5.01 -11.36 -12.03
N ASP A 116 -5.11 -10.02 -12.02
CA ASP A 116 -3.96 -9.14 -12.28
C ASP A 116 -3.04 -9.07 -11.06
N GLU A 117 -3.59 -9.12 -9.84
CA GLU A 117 -2.83 -9.19 -8.60
C GLU A 117 -2.06 -10.52 -8.50
N LEU A 118 -2.70 -11.64 -8.81
CA LEU A 118 -2.05 -12.97 -8.87
C LEU A 118 -0.96 -13.02 -9.96
N SER A 119 -1.18 -12.39 -11.11
CA SER A 119 -0.16 -12.29 -12.14
C SER A 119 1.04 -11.44 -11.69
N ALA A 120 0.81 -10.39 -10.90
CA ALA A 120 1.88 -9.59 -10.32
C ALA A 120 2.67 -10.37 -9.26
N LEU A 121 1.96 -11.17 -8.44
CA LEU A 121 2.57 -12.06 -7.46
C LEU A 121 3.44 -13.14 -8.13
N ASP A 122 2.92 -13.80 -9.18
CA ASP A 122 3.66 -14.82 -9.96
C ASP A 122 4.95 -14.24 -10.58
N ARG A 123 4.91 -12.99 -11.07
CA ARG A 123 6.12 -12.31 -11.56
C ARG A 123 7.17 -12.13 -10.47
N MET A 124 6.79 -11.76 -9.25
CA MET A 124 7.73 -11.61 -8.12
C MET A 124 8.34 -12.96 -7.73
N LEU A 125 7.53 -14.02 -7.66
CA LEU A 125 8.01 -15.37 -7.40
C LEU A 125 9.02 -15.85 -8.46
N LYS A 126 8.74 -15.58 -9.75
CA LYS A 126 9.67 -15.87 -10.85
C LYS A 126 10.95 -15.05 -10.80
N LEU A 127 10.94 -13.87 -10.20
CA LEU A 127 12.14 -13.09 -9.92
C LEU A 127 12.97 -13.64 -8.76
N GLY A 128 12.42 -14.59 -7.98
CA GLY A 128 13.11 -15.23 -6.87
C GLY A 128 13.20 -14.34 -5.64
N VAL A 129 12.15 -13.58 -5.32
CA VAL A 129 12.10 -12.78 -4.09
C VAL A 129 12.13 -13.71 -2.86
N ASN A 130 12.73 -13.23 -1.77
CA ASN A 130 12.91 -13.98 -0.52
C ASN A 130 11.71 -13.86 0.43
N GLY A 131 10.87 -12.86 0.24
CA GLY A 131 9.66 -12.60 1.01
C GLY A 131 8.72 -11.66 0.26
N ILE A 132 7.48 -11.52 0.69
CA ILE A 132 6.47 -10.67 0.02
C ILE A 132 5.63 -9.90 1.03
N PHE A 133 5.50 -8.60 0.82
CA PHE A 133 4.49 -7.75 1.43
C PHE A 133 3.25 -7.66 0.54
N LEU A 134 2.08 -7.93 1.11
CA LEU A 134 0.78 -7.83 0.45
C LEU A 134 0.09 -6.53 0.88
N ALA A 135 0.20 -5.46 0.08
CA ALA A 135 -0.49 -4.19 0.28
C ALA A 135 -1.62 -4.00 -0.75
N THR A 136 -2.48 -5.01 -0.89
CA THR A 136 -3.59 -5.08 -1.85
C THR A 136 -4.86 -5.53 -1.15
N GLY A 137 -6.02 -5.35 -1.78
CA GLY A 137 -7.32 -5.68 -1.19
C GLY A 137 -8.11 -6.77 -1.91
N SER A 138 -7.63 -7.30 -3.04
CA SER A 138 -8.41 -8.23 -3.88
C SER A 138 -7.96 -9.68 -3.78
N ILE A 139 -6.74 -9.96 -3.31
CA ILE A 139 -6.26 -11.32 -3.10
C ILE A 139 -6.96 -11.92 -1.88
N ARG A 140 -7.62 -13.04 -2.07
CA ARG A 140 -8.21 -13.82 -0.99
C ARG A 140 -7.18 -14.79 -0.41
N PRO A 141 -7.32 -15.20 0.85
CA PRO A 141 -6.45 -16.19 1.48
C PRO A 141 -6.26 -17.46 0.64
N SER A 142 -7.37 -18.02 0.13
CA SER A 142 -7.36 -19.21 -0.72
C SER A 142 -6.55 -19.06 -2.03
N ASP A 143 -6.32 -17.84 -2.48
CA ASP A 143 -5.57 -17.58 -3.72
C ASP A 143 -4.04 -17.70 -3.50
N VAL A 144 -3.58 -17.64 -2.24
CA VAL A 144 -2.15 -17.69 -1.86
C VAL A 144 -1.77 -18.87 -0.97
N GLU A 145 -2.73 -19.67 -0.52
CA GLU A 145 -2.52 -20.80 0.38
C GLU A 145 -1.37 -21.72 -0.07
N LEU A 146 -1.35 -22.10 -1.34
CA LEU A 146 -0.29 -22.96 -1.91
C LEU A 146 1.08 -22.27 -2.01
N LEU A 147 1.14 -20.96 -1.80
CA LEU A 147 2.37 -20.17 -1.89
C LEU A 147 2.98 -19.87 -0.51
N LEU A 148 2.23 -20.08 0.58
CA LEU A 148 2.68 -19.77 1.94
C LEU A 148 3.92 -20.59 2.35
N ASP A 149 4.06 -21.81 1.82
CA ASP A 149 5.23 -22.66 2.04
C ASP A 149 6.45 -22.26 1.21
N THR A 150 6.28 -21.38 0.21
CA THR A 150 7.36 -21.02 -0.73
C THR A 150 8.21 -19.86 -0.26
N VAL A 151 7.54 -18.80 0.23
CA VAL A 151 8.18 -17.56 0.74
C VAL A 151 7.35 -16.99 1.88
N PRO A 152 7.97 -16.36 2.90
CA PRO A 152 7.23 -15.65 3.93
C PRO A 152 6.42 -14.51 3.32
N MET A 153 5.12 -14.46 3.68
CA MET A 153 4.20 -13.41 3.27
C MET A 153 3.69 -12.66 4.48
N ILE A 154 3.60 -11.34 4.36
CA ILE A 154 3.05 -10.45 5.38
C ILE A 154 2.01 -9.54 4.73
N SER A 155 0.78 -9.59 5.22
CA SER A 155 -0.25 -8.60 4.91
C SER A 155 0.09 -7.30 5.64
N ILE A 156 0.16 -6.18 4.91
CA ILE A 156 0.60 -4.91 5.47
C ILE A 156 -0.38 -3.78 5.14
N GLY A 157 -0.77 -3.02 6.18
CA GLY A 157 -1.66 -1.87 6.05
C GLY A 157 -3.09 -2.22 5.65
N ARG A 158 -3.48 -3.49 5.77
CA ARG A 158 -4.85 -3.95 5.55
C ARG A 158 -5.21 -5.04 6.57
N PRO A 159 -6.48 -5.18 6.94
CA PRO A 159 -6.95 -6.32 7.72
C PRO A 159 -6.67 -7.63 6.96
N GLU A 160 -6.27 -8.66 7.68
CA GLU A 160 -6.11 -10.01 7.16
C GLU A 160 -7.00 -10.97 7.93
N LEU A 161 -7.72 -11.80 7.21
CA LEU A 161 -8.67 -12.75 7.80
C LEU A 161 -8.13 -14.19 7.79
N HIS A 162 -6.93 -14.40 7.25
CA HIS A 162 -6.34 -15.73 7.17
C HIS A 162 -5.40 -15.99 8.33
N ASP A 163 -5.68 -17.05 9.10
CA ASP A 163 -4.94 -17.40 10.31
C ASP A 163 -3.46 -17.78 10.05
N GLU A 164 -3.09 -18.09 8.80
CA GLU A 164 -1.73 -18.48 8.43
C GLU A 164 -0.88 -17.33 7.85
N ILE A 165 -1.49 -16.16 7.59
CA ILE A 165 -0.79 -14.99 7.07
C ILE A 165 -0.58 -13.98 8.19
N THR A 166 0.68 -13.69 8.50
CA THR A 166 1.01 -12.59 9.42
C THR A 166 0.49 -11.27 8.87
N ALA A 167 -0.15 -10.47 9.74
CA ALA A 167 -0.67 -9.16 9.40
C ALA A 167 -0.20 -8.08 10.37
N ILE A 168 0.30 -7.00 9.82
CA ILE A 168 0.56 -5.74 10.52
C ILE A 168 -0.30 -4.69 9.85
N SER A 169 -1.36 -4.27 10.51
CA SER A 169 -2.43 -3.50 9.89
C SER A 169 -2.88 -2.31 10.73
N TYR A 170 -3.92 -1.66 10.27
CA TYR A 170 -4.61 -0.61 10.98
C TYR A 170 -5.86 -1.16 11.68
N ASP A 171 -6.20 -0.58 12.83
CA ASP A 171 -7.49 -0.80 13.47
C ASP A 171 -8.54 0.11 12.82
N GLU A 172 -9.15 -0.42 11.76
CA GLU A 172 -10.08 0.35 10.96
C GLU A 172 -11.42 0.62 11.67
N ASP A 173 -11.81 -0.24 12.59
CA ASP A 173 -12.98 -0.01 13.44
C ASP A 173 -12.71 1.16 14.39
N ALA A 174 -11.58 1.14 15.11
CA ALA A 174 -11.18 2.26 15.97
C ALA A 174 -11.04 3.57 15.18
N HIS A 175 -10.53 3.53 13.96
CA HIS A 175 -10.42 4.71 13.08
C HIS A 175 -11.80 5.29 12.75
N GLY A 176 -12.76 4.44 12.36
CA GLY A 176 -14.13 4.86 12.10
C GLY A 176 -14.80 5.46 13.34
N GLU A 177 -14.62 4.84 14.50
CA GLU A 177 -15.14 5.32 15.80
C GLU A 177 -14.55 6.68 16.18
N ILE A 178 -13.22 6.86 16.07
CA ILE A 178 -12.55 8.14 16.35
C ILE A 178 -13.13 9.25 15.47
N MET A 179 -13.29 9.01 14.18
CA MET A 179 -13.82 10.01 13.26
C MET A 179 -15.29 10.35 13.53
N ALA A 180 -16.13 9.33 13.76
CA ALA A 180 -17.54 9.53 14.10
C ALA A 180 -17.73 10.31 15.40
N ASN A 181 -16.97 9.96 16.44
CA ASN A 181 -17.02 10.66 17.73
C ASN A 181 -16.64 12.14 17.63
N ASN A 182 -15.65 12.48 16.77
CA ASN A 182 -15.30 13.88 16.51
C ASN A 182 -16.43 14.63 15.80
N VAL A 183 -17.13 14.01 14.84
CA VAL A 183 -18.30 14.62 14.18
C VAL A 183 -19.46 14.81 15.15
N ILE A 184 -19.73 13.84 16.03
CA ILE A 184 -20.71 13.94 17.11
C ILE A 184 -20.36 15.07 18.07
N TYR A 185 -19.09 15.15 18.49
CA TYR A 185 -18.60 16.22 19.37
C TYR A 185 -18.82 17.63 18.80
N HIS A 186 -18.74 17.77 17.47
CA HIS A 186 -19.07 19.03 16.77
C HIS A 186 -20.57 19.26 16.60
N GLY A 187 -21.43 18.39 17.12
CA GLY A 187 -22.88 18.56 17.22
C GLY A 187 -23.66 18.26 15.95
N HIS A 188 -23.07 17.58 14.96
CA HIS A 188 -23.77 17.20 13.74
C HIS A 188 -24.82 16.13 14.00
N GLN A 189 -26.08 16.39 13.62
CA GLN A 189 -27.23 15.48 13.80
C GLN A 189 -27.68 14.83 12.49
N THR A 190 -27.23 15.34 11.34
CA THR A 190 -27.51 14.81 10.00
C THR A 190 -26.19 14.68 9.25
N VAL A 191 -25.76 13.46 9.01
CA VAL A 191 -24.42 13.15 8.47
C VAL A 191 -24.54 12.23 7.24
N CYS A 192 -23.80 12.55 6.19
CA CYS A 192 -23.63 11.65 5.07
C CYS A 192 -22.31 10.88 5.23
N VAL A 193 -22.34 9.56 5.19
CA VAL A 193 -21.14 8.72 5.13
C VAL A 193 -21.03 8.12 3.74
N VAL A 194 -19.87 8.31 3.11
CA VAL A 194 -19.55 7.65 1.85
C VAL A 194 -19.00 6.26 2.18
N ASN A 195 -19.80 5.23 1.90
CA ASN A 195 -19.43 3.84 2.11
C ASN A 195 -18.72 3.30 0.87
N VAL A 196 -17.62 2.58 1.08
CA VAL A 196 -16.88 1.91 0.01
C VAL A 196 -17.11 0.41 0.13
N PRO A 197 -17.64 -0.27 -0.90
CA PRO A 197 -17.82 -1.72 -0.88
C PRO A 197 -16.51 -2.47 -0.62
N ALA A 198 -16.56 -3.58 0.12
CA ALA A 198 -15.38 -4.36 0.50
C ALA A 198 -14.59 -4.88 -0.72
N GLU A 199 -15.29 -5.18 -1.82
CA GLU A 199 -14.69 -5.60 -3.09
C GLU A 199 -13.84 -4.50 -3.74
N VAL A 200 -14.16 -3.23 -3.42
CA VAL A 200 -13.39 -2.07 -3.88
C VAL A 200 -12.23 -1.80 -2.94
N SER A 201 -12.47 -1.81 -1.62
CA SER A 201 -11.45 -1.60 -0.60
C SER A 201 -11.92 -2.12 0.75
N SER A 202 -11.33 -3.21 1.22
CA SER A 202 -11.66 -3.78 2.53
C SER A 202 -11.44 -2.79 3.68
N SER A 203 -10.29 -2.10 3.70
CA SER A 203 -9.97 -1.12 4.75
C SER A 203 -10.95 0.05 4.78
N GLU A 204 -11.24 0.65 3.61
CA GLU A 204 -12.22 1.76 3.54
C GLU A 204 -13.63 1.28 3.92
N SER A 205 -13.99 0.04 3.57
CA SER A 205 -15.29 -0.56 3.94
C SER A 205 -15.43 -0.71 5.45
N HIS A 206 -14.49 -1.36 6.13
CA HIS A 206 -14.53 -1.52 7.59
C HIS A 206 -14.63 -0.17 8.29
N ARG A 207 -13.81 0.79 7.88
CA ARG A 207 -13.79 2.14 8.42
C ARG A 207 -15.12 2.87 8.24
N SER A 208 -15.71 2.84 7.04
CA SER A 208 -17.00 3.49 6.78
C SER A 208 -18.14 2.82 7.53
N LEU A 209 -18.15 1.50 7.66
CA LEU A 209 -19.14 0.76 8.44
C LEU A 209 -19.05 1.08 9.94
N ALA A 210 -17.84 1.22 10.49
CA ALA A 210 -17.63 1.67 11.86
C ALA A 210 -18.12 3.10 12.09
N MET A 211 -17.85 4.04 11.15
CA MET A 211 -18.42 5.39 11.19
C MET A 211 -19.95 5.36 11.26
N ILE A 212 -20.59 4.58 10.37
CA ILE A 212 -22.05 4.46 10.29
C ILE A 212 -22.61 3.89 11.58
N ARG A 213 -22.01 2.84 12.12
CA ARG A 213 -22.41 2.19 13.37
C ARG A 213 -22.38 3.19 14.53
N THR A 214 -21.23 3.82 14.75
CA THR A 214 -21.03 4.76 15.87
C THR A 214 -21.96 5.97 15.81
N LEU A 215 -22.15 6.55 14.63
CA LEU A 215 -23.10 7.66 14.46
C LEU A 215 -24.53 7.26 14.78
N ARG A 216 -24.98 6.08 14.30
CA ARG A 216 -26.35 5.59 14.56
C ARG A 216 -26.58 5.26 16.01
N GLU A 217 -25.61 4.66 16.69
CA GLU A 217 -25.65 4.36 18.13
C GLU A 217 -25.77 5.65 18.96
N ALA A 218 -25.20 6.76 18.49
CA ALA A 218 -25.35 8.08 19.09
C ALA A 218 -26.64 8.83 18.70
N GLY A 219 -27.53 8.22 17.92
CA GLY A 219 -28.81 8.80 17.51
C GLY A 219 -28.71 9.81 16.35
N VAL A 220 -27.59 9.86 15.64
CA VAL A 220 -27.40 10.72 14.45
C VAL A 220 -28.14 10.13 13.24
N ASP A 221 -28.84 10.97 12.48
CA ASP A 221 -29.46 10.58 11.21
C ASP A 221 -28.37 10.43 10.14
N VAL A 222 -28.15 9.19 9.66
CA VAL A 222 -27.05 8.84 8.76
C VAL A 222 -27.58 8.47 7.38
N ALA A 223 -27.31 9.33 6.41
CA ALA A 223 -27.46 9.02 5.00
C ALA A 223 -26.20 8.26 4.51
N VAL A 224 -26.40 7.11 3.90
CA VAL A 224 -25.27 6.32 3.34
C VAL A 224 -25.29 6.47 1.82
N VAL A 225 -24.12 6.77 1.24
CA VAL A 225 -23.92 6.82 -0.21
C VAL A 225 -22.82 5.83 -0.58
N ASP A 226 -23.20 4.77 -1.30
CA ASP A 226 -22.22 3.78 -1.75
C ASP A 226 -21.36 4.35 -2.89
N ALA A 227 -20.04 4.39 -2.64
CA ALA A 227 -19.06 4.74 -3.65
C ALA A 227 -18.81 3.54 -4.55
N GLY A 228 -19.15 3.65 -5.80
CA GLY A 228 -18.67 2.68 -6.79
C GLY A 228 -17.17 2.84 -7.06
N GLY A 229 -16.63 1.97 -7.93
CA GLY A 229 -15.29 2.16 -8.50
C GLY A 229 -15.18 3.47 -9.31
N ASP A 230 -14.01 3.72 -9.89
CA ASP A 230 -13.70 4.98 -10.59
C ASP A 230 -14.76 5.43 -11.62
N SER A 231 -15.43 4.49 -12.29
CA SER A 231 -16.50 4.77 -13.25
C SER A 231 -17.77 5.38 -12.64
N ARG A 232 -18.00 5.21 -11.33
CA ARG A 232 -19.19 5.74 -10.62
C ARG A 232 -18.90 6.97 -9.77
N ARG A 233 -17.69 7.48 -9.79
CA ARG A 233 -17.24 8.61 -8.97
C ARG A 233 -18.15 9.82 -9.07
N MET A 234 -18.48 10.23 -10.30
CA MET A 234 -19.38 11.38 -10.53
C MET A 234 -20.80 11.18 -10.00
N ALA A 235 -21.32 9.97 -10.10
CA ALA A 235 -22.66 9.65 -9.56
C ALA A 235 -22.66 9.75 -8.03
N THR A 236 -21.59 9.26 -7.37
CA THR A 236 -21.40 9.42 -5.91
C THR A 236 -21.37 10.88 -5.51
N ILE A 237 -20.55 11.73 -6.16
CA ILE A 237 -20.44 13.15 -5.86
C ILE A 237 -21.79 13.85 -6.04
N LYS A 238 -22.51 13.62 -7.15
CA LYS A 238 -23.83 14.20 -7.39
C LYS A 238 -24.81 13.82 -6.28
N ARG A 239 -24.84 12.56 -5.87
CA ARG A 239 -25.74 12.11 -4.80
C ARG A 239 -25.42 12.76 -3.46
N VAL A 240 -24.14 12.92 -3.12
CA VAL A 240 -23.72 13.64 -1.91
C VAL A 240 -24.14 15.11 -1.99
N LEU A 241 -23.93 15.80 -3.12
CA LEU A 241 -24.35 17.18 -3.32
C LEU A 241 -25.87 17.37 -3.19
N GLU A 242 -26.68 16.42 -3.66
CA GLU A 242 -28.15 16.45 -3.46
C GLU A 242 -28.52 16.41 -1.98
N LEU A 243 -27.84 15.58 -1.17
CA LEU A 243 -28.07 15.51 0.28
C LEU A 243 -27.68 16.82 0.97
N VAL A 244 -26.54 17.41 0.61
CA VAL A 244 -26.07 18.70 1.13
C VAL A 244 -27.07 19.83 0.75
N SER A 245 -27.42 19.94 -0.54
CA SER A 245 -28.29 21.00 -1.04
C SER A 245 -29.73 20.93 -0.47
N SER A 246 -30.18 19.72 -0.11
CA SER A 246 -31.49 19.51 0.53
C SER A 246 -31.47 19.67 2.05
N GLY A 247 -30.33 20.02 2.65
CA GLY A 247 -30.15 20.15 4.10
C GLY A 247 -30.16 18.81 4.86
N ARG A 248 -30.09 17.69 4.14
CA ARG A 248 -30.09 16.34 4.71
C ARG A 248 -28.71 15.87 5.15
N ALA A 249 -27.67 16.67 4.96
CA ALA A 249 -26.33 16.41 5.48
C ALA A 249 -25.64 17.75 5.81
N THR A 250 -25.27 17.91 7.06
CA THR A 250 -24.45 19.03 7.55
C THR A 250 -22.96 18.67 7.62
N CYS A 251 -22.65 17.38 7.54
CA CYS A 251 -21.29 16.85 7.46
C CYS A 251 -21.24 15.67 6.49
N VAL A 252 -20.17 15.60 5.72
CA VAL A 252 -19.88 14.46 4.83
C VAL A 252 -18.57 13.81 5.29
N MET A 253 -18.61 12.53 5.60
CA MET A 253 -17.48 11.75 6.01
C MET A 253 -17.00 10.84 4.88
N PHE A 254 -15.73 10.96 4.54
CA PHE A 254 -15.07 10.11 3.56
C PHE A 254 -14.09 9.17 4.24
N PRO A 255 -14.04 7.89 3.82
CA PRO A 255 -13.10 6.92 4.39
C PRO A 255 -11.66 7.05 3.88
N ALA A 256 -11.38 8.01 2.99
CA ALA A 256 -10.05 8.33 2.48
C ALA A 256 -9.94 9.79 2.06
N ASP A 257 -8.77 10.40 2.26
CA ASP A 257 -8.50 11.81 1.94
C ASP A 257 -8.62 12.11 0.44
N ASP A 258 -8.15 11.23 -0.43
CA ASP A 258 -8.27 11.40 -1.89
C ASP A 258 -9.73 11.60 -2.34
N ARG A 259 -10.69 10.97 -1.65
CA ARG A 259 -12.13 11.13 -1.94
C ARG A 259 -12.68 12.45 -1.39
N ALA A 260 -12.25 12.81 -0.17
CA ALA A 260 -12.64 14.07 0.46
C ALA A 260 -12.14 15.26 -0.36
N LEU A 261 -10.89 15.24 -0.79
CA LEU A 261 -10.28 16.31 -1.60
C LEU A 261 -10.98 16.47 -2.95
N GLN A 262 -11.33 15.39 -3.62
CA GLN A 262 -12.12 15.46 -4.86
C GLN A 262 -13.49 16.10 -4.64
N PHE A 263 -14.16 15.75 -3.53
CA PHE A 263 -15.45 16.39 -3.20
C PHE A 263 -15.29 17.90 -2.91
N ILE A 264 -14.23 18.27 -2.18
CA ILE A 264 -13.89 19.68 -1.90
C ILE A 264 -13.66 20.46 -3.20
N ASP A 265 -12.92 19.88 -4.16
CA ASP A 265 -12.70 20.49 -5.47
C ASP A 265 -14.02 20.74 -6.20
N TYR A 266 -14.93 19.76 -6.20
CA TYR A 266 -16.27 19.94 -6.80
C TYR A 266 -17.11 20.98 -6.08
N CYS A 267 -17.08 21.05 -4.76
CA CYS A 267 -17.74 22.10 -4.00
C CYS A 267 -17.22 23.49 -4.38
N THR A 268 -15.89 23.62 -4.50
CA THR A 268 -15.24 24.87 -4.92
C THR A 268 -15.70 25.28 -6.32
N MET A 269 -15.73 24.34 -7.28
CA MET A 269 -16.22 24.59 -8.64
C MET A 269 -17.72 24.98 -8.69
N ALA A 270 -18.52 24.43 -7.77
CA ALA A 270 -19.94 24.73 -7.61
C ALA A 270 -20.23 26.02 -6.80
N GLY A 271 -19.18 26.69 -6.31
CA GLY A 271 -19.30 27.89 -5.47
C GLY A 271 -19.76 27.60 -4.03
N LEU A 272 -19.73 26.34 -3.60
CA LEU A 272 -20.03 25.94 -2.23
C LEU A 272 -18.78 26.09 -1.35
N LYS A 273 -18.93 26.82 -0.25
CA LYS A 273 -17.84 27.04 0.70
C LYS A 273 -17.82 25.95 1.77
N ILE A 274 -16.65 25.44 2.09
CA ILE A 274 -16.40 24.50 3.18
C ILE A 274 -15.60 25.24 4.25
N PRO A 275 -16.04 25.21 5.51
CA PRO A 275 -17.11 24.39 6.09
C PRO A 275 -18.50 25.04 6.07
N GLU A 276 -18.70 26.29 5.57
CA GLU A 276 -19.94 27.09 5.74
C GLU A 276 -21.19 26.42 5.17
N ALA A 277 -21.06 25.71 4.03
CA ALA A 277 -22.17 24.97 3.43
C ALA A 277 -22.28 23.53 3.96
N VAL A 278 -21.15 22.91 4.26
CA VAL A 278 -21.07 21.52 4.74
C VAL A 278 -19.70 21.27 5.34
N SER A 279 -19.64 20.57 6.47
CA SER A 279 -18.39 20.03 7.01
C SER A 279 -17.92 18.81 6.20
N VAL A 280 -16.60 18.64 6.09
CA VAL A 280 -15.99 17.51 5.37
C VAL A 280 -14.88 16.90 6.21
N THR A 281 -14.86 15.57 6.31
CA THR A 281 -13.76 14.83 6.96
C THR A 281 -13.19 13.78 6.04
N GLY A 282 -11.92 13.47 6.23
CA GLY A 282 -11.20 12.42 5.51
C GLY A 282 -10.49 11.46 6.46
N VAL A 283 -9.72 10.55 5.89
CA VAL A 283 -8.80 9.65 6.58
C VAL A 283 -7.59 9.44 5.67
N ASP A 284 -6.45 9.37 6.20
CA ASP A 284 -5.09 9.03 5.79
C ASP A 284 -4.11 10.01 6.44
N GLY A 285 -4.33 11.31 6.33
CA GLY A 285 -3.50 12.38 6.92
C GLY A 285 -2.06 12.42 6.42
N VAL A 286 -1.80 11.86 5.22
CA VAL A 286 -0.44 11.72 4.65
C VAL A 286 -0.18 12.67 3.48
N PHE A 287 -1.18 13.42 3.06
CA PHE A 287 -1.04 14.36 1.94
C PHE A 287 -0.05 15.47 2.31
N PRO A 288 0.99 15.78 1.50
CA PRO A 288 2.06 16.72 1.87
C PRO A 288 1.60 18.13 2.24
N ARG A 289 0.41 18.54 1.77
CA ARG A 289 -0.18 19.86 2.01
C ARG A 289 -1.51 19.78 2.74
N TRP A 290 -1.78 18.70 3.46
CA TRP A 290 -3.04 18.57 4.21
C TRP A 290 -3.24 19.68 5.25
N GLN A 291 -2.14 20.18 5.85
CA GLN A 291 -2.17 21.31 6.79
C GLN A 291 -2.62 22.60 6.10
N ASP A 292 -2.14 22.87 4.88
CA ASP A 292 -2.52 24.06 4.11
C ASP A 292 -4.01 24.04 3.73
N LEU A 293 -4.52 22.86 3.37
CA LEU A 293 -5.93 22.66 3.04
C LEU A 293 -6.82 22.70 4.29
N GLY A 294 -6.26 22.37 5.44
CA GLY A 294 -6.98 22.31 6.71
C GLY A 294 -8.05 21.24 6.75
N LEU A 295 -7.81 20.11 6.07
CA LEU A 295 -8.73 18.96 6.10
C LEU A 295 -8.74 18.34 7.50
N ALA A 296 -9.93 18.22 8.10
CA ALA A 296 -10.11 17.41 9.29
C ALA A 296 -10.00 15.94 8.90
N THR A 297 -8.98 15.24 9.41
CA THR A 297 -8.66 13.89 8.97
C THR A 297 -8.17 13.03 10.12
N LEU A 298 -8.13 11.72 9.93
CA LEU A 298 -7.43 10.80 10.80
C LEU A 298 -6.05 10.50 10.20
N ARG A 299 -4.99 10.75 10.96
CA ARG A 299 -3.61 10.41 10.57
C ARG A 299 -3.37 8.93 10.84
N LEU A 300 -3.18 8.16 9.77
CA LEU A 300 -2.82 6.74 9.86
C LEU A 300 -1.37 6.59 10.36
N PRO A 301 -1.08 5.62 11.24
CA PRO A 301 0.27 5.37 11.78
C PRO A 301 1.14 4.58 10.77
N VAL A 302 1.28 5.10 9.54
CA VAL A 302 1.95 4.42 8.43
C VAL A 302 3.38 4.03 8.78
N GLU A 303 4.13 4.96 9.39
CA GLU A 303 5.51 4.75 9.77
C GLU A 303 5.66 3.61 10.79
N GLY A 304 4.74 3.52 11.75
CA GLY A 304 4.71 2.46 12.76
C GLY A 304 4.41 1.08 12.13
N VAL A 305 3.39 1.02 11.27
CA VAL A 305 3.02 -0.22 10.56
C VAL A 305 4.18 -0.70 9.68
N VAL A 306 4.79 0.19 8.93
CA VAL A 306 5.90 -0.14 8.03
C VAL A 306 7.14 -0.58 8.81
N ALA A 307 7.50 0.10 9.88
CA ALA A 307 8.64 -0.27 10.73
C ALA A 307 8.42 -1.65 11.36
N ARG A 308 7.23 -1.89 11.91
CA ARG A 308 6.90 -3.18 12.53
C ARG A 308 6.88 -4.32 11.52
N ALA A 309 6.27 -4.13 10.36
CA ALA A 309 6.23 -5.12 9.30
C ALA A 309 7.63 -5.46 8.78
N SER A 310 8.52 -4.47 8.65
CA SER A 310 9.91 -4.68 8.23
C SER A 310 10.69 -5.51 9.26
N GLN A 311 10.55 -5.24 10.55
CA GLN A 311 11.15 -6.06 11.62
C GLN A 311 10.68 -7.51 11.57
N VAL A 312 9.37 -7.72 11.39
CA VAL A 312 8.78 -9.05 11.29
C VAL A 312 9.26 -9.77 10.02
N MET A 313 9.38 -9.06 8.90
CA MET A 313 9.92 -9.64 7.65
C MET A 313 11.36 -10.13 7.85
N VAL A 314 12.25 -9.31 8.40
CA VAL A 314 13.65 -9.72 8.69
C VAL A 314 13.68 -10.98 9.55
N SER A 315 12.91 -10.99 10.63
CA SER A 315 12.83 -12.15 11.53
C SER A 315 12.34 -13.42 10.81
N ARG A 316 11.38 -13.29 9.89
CA ARG A 316 10.86 -14.42 9.08
C ARG A 316 11.81 -14.84 7.97
N LEU A 317 12.62 -13.95 7.42
CA LEU A 317 13.68 -14.30 6.48
C LEU A 317 14.77 -15.17 7.16
N GLU A 318 15.05 -14.91 8.43
CA GLU A 318 15.98 -15.71 9.24
C GLU A 318 15.36 -17.03 9.71
N ASN A 319 14.08 -17.00 10.11
CA ASN A 319 13.33 -18.15 10.59
C ASN A 319 11.89 -18.16 10.04
N PRO A 320 11.64 -18.81 8.89
CA PRO A 320 10.32 -18.84 8.25
C PRO A 320 9.20 -19.49 9.08
N ARG A 321 9.54 -20.34 10.06
CA ARG A 321 8.57 -21.08 10.89
C ARG A 321 8.16 -20.35 12.15
N GLN A 322 8.29 -19.02 12.21
CA GLN A 322 7.81 -18.26 13.36
C GLN A 322 6.27 -18.27 13.42
N PRO A 323 5.71 -18.14 14.63
CA PRO A 323 4.25 -18.04 14.81
C PRO A 323 3.66 -16.89 13.96
N VAL A 324 2.46 -17.10 13.48
CA VAL A 324 1.67 -16.04 12.84
C VAL A 324 1.28 -15.02 13.90
N ILE A 325 1.35 -13.75 13.55
CA ILE A 325 0.94 -12.64 14.41
C ILE A 325 -0.01 -11.73 13.63
N HIS A 326 -1.03 -11.24 14.34
CA HIS A 326 -1.93 -10.19 13.85
C HIS A 326 -1.82 -9.01 14.81
N GLU A 327 -1.23 -7.93 14.34
CA GLU A 327 -1.05 -6.69 15.10
C GLU A 327 -1.76 -5.54 14.39
N THR A 328 -2.49 -4.72 15.15
CA THR A 328 -3.13 -3.51 14.63
C THR A 328 -2.58 -2.28 15.34
N LEU A 329 -2.45 -1.20 14.59
CA LEU A 329 -2.04 0.10 15.10
C LEU A 329 -3.17 1.11 14.88
N VAL A 330 -3.38 1.98 15.87
CA VAL A 330 -4.39 3.02 15.85
C VAL A 330 -3.76 4.37 15.52
N GLY A 331 -4.40 5.11 14.61
CA GLY A 331 -4.06 6.49 14.28
C GLY A 331 -4.66 7.49 15.27
N HIS A 332 -4.59 8.76 14.92
CA HIS A 332 -5.15 9.83 15.73
C HIS A 332 -5.86 10.87 14.86
N PHE A 333 -6.89 11.49 15.44
CA PHE A 333 -7.60 12.59 14.79
C PHE A 333 -6.70 13.83 14.69
N VAL A 334 -6.72 14.44 13.52
CA VAL A 334 -6.08 15.73 13.25
C VAL A 334 -7.18 16.74 12.94
N PRO A 335 -7.37 17.75 13.81
CA PRO A 335 -8.38 18.77 13.59
C PRO A 335 -8.04 19.61 12.35
N GLY A 336 -9.08 20.06 11.66
CA GLY A 336 -8.95 20.88 10.47
C GLY A 336 -10.15 21.83 10.30
N ARG A 337 -9.94 22.91 9.53
CA ARG A 337 -10.98 23.93 9.29
C ARG A 337 -12.17 23.43 8.47
N THR A 338 -12.07 22.25 7.85
CA THR A 338 -13.19 21.66 7.08
C THR A 338 -14.26 21.02 7.97
N LEU A 339 -14.02 20.88 9.28
CA LEU A 339 -15.00 20.42 10.26
C LEU A 339 -15.33 21.57 11.21
N ALA A 340 -16.55 22.12 11.08
CA ALA A 340 -17.07 23.17 11.94
C ALA A 340 -18.15 22.64 12.90
N THR A 341 -18.55 23.43 13.87
CA THR A 341 -19.69 23.10 14.74
C THR A 341 -21.02 23.23 13.99
N ALA A 342 -21.95 22.32 14.25
CA ALA A 342 -23.25 22.26 13.54
C ALA A 342 -24.11 23.49 13.69
N HIS A 343 -23.94 24.31 14.73
CA HIS A 343 -24.68 25.56 14.94
C HIS A 343 -24.51 26.59 13.81
N GLN A 344 -23.42 26.50 13.04
CA GLN A 344 -23.18 27.40 11.90
C GLN A 344 -24.10 27.12 10.70
N PHE A 345 -24.72 25.93 10.64
CA PHE A 345 -25.61 25.51 9.56
C PHE A 345 -27.08 25.84 9.79
N SER A 346 -27.45 26.30 10.99
CA SER A 346 -28.84 26.63 11.37
C SER A 346 -29.33 28.00 10.87
N GLY A 347 -28.50 28.80 10.20
CA GLY A 347 -28.75 30.18 9.85
C GLY A 347 -29.12 30.49 8.39
N GLY A 348 -29.19 29.48 7.51
CA GLY A 348 -29.36 29.66 6.04
C GLY A 348 -30.76 29.49 5.48
N GLY A 349 -31.81 29.54 6.29
CA GLY A 349 -33.19 29.37 5.87
C GLY A 349 -34.01 30.67 6.01
N ARG A 350 -33.84 31.65 5.12
CA ARG A 350 -34.88 32.66 4.74
C ARG A 350 -34.65 33.12 3.31
#